data_2b580612a5a74f5f10bce0e8c4ed359d
#
_entry.id   2b580612a5a74f5f10bce0e8c4ed359d
#
_cell.length_a   1.000
_cell.length_b   1.000
_cell.length_c   1.000
_cell.angle_alpha   90.00
_cell.angle_beta   90.00
_cell.angle_gamma   90.00
#
_symmetry.space_group_name_H-M   'P 1'
#
loop_
_entity.id
_entity.type
_entity.pdbx_description
1 polymer ?
#
loop_
_entity_poly.entity_id
_entity_poly.type
_entity_poly.pdbx_seq_one_letter_code
_entity_poly.pdbx_strand_id
1 'polypeptide(L)'
;MGCFSCWSRTPGKCVIKDDMQKIYEKINSADIIIESFPLYFFGMPSQMKALTDRCLPYMLPYSGNVVEDKEASFHELRDEAMHEKRLLVITTCGYVSAEPMYPALIKQLDLICGNGNYTMIKCPEGELFIAEKAERQRKAYLDSITEAGRESAKTAVFAMKQ
;
A
#
# COMPACT_ATOMS: atom_id res chain seq x y z
N MET A 1 11.68 14.91 -5.74
CA MET A 1 12.94 15.61 -5.32
C MET A 1 13.62 14.74 -4.27
N GLY A 2 14.77 14.15 -4.60
CA GLY A 2 15.52 13.25 -3.71
C GLY A 2 16.49 14.01 -2.80
N CYS A 3 15.97 14.78 -1.83
CA CYS A 3 16.84 15.61 -0.97
C CYS A 3 17.48 14.85 0.20
N PHE A 4 16.93 13.70 0.61
CA PHE A 4 17.37 12.82 1.70
C PHE A 4 17.65 13.53 3.04
N SER A 5 17.09 14.72 3.25
CA SER A 5 17.29 15.46 4.52
C SER A 5 16.72 14.69 5.71
N CYS A 6 15.66 13.91 5.52
CA CYS A 6 15.07 13.06 6.56
C CYS A 6 15.98 11.88 6.96
N TRP A 7 17.05 11.63 6.28
CA TRP A 7 18.08 10.65 6.65
C TRP A 7 19.36 11.28 7.20
N SER A 8 19.60 12.56 6.90
CA SER A 8 20.86 13.23 7.24
C SER A 8 20.68 14.40 8.22
N ARG A 9 19.99 15.49 7.81
CA ARG A 9 19.87 16.72 8.58
C ARG A 9 18.74 16.71 9.61
N THR A 10 17.63 16.05 9.29
CA THR A 10 16.44 15.99 10.14
C THR A 10 15.93 14.55 10.23
N PRO A 11 16.67 13.63 10.89
CA PRO A 11 16.33 12.21 10.91
C PRO A 11 14.87 11.95 11.30
N GLY A 12 14.14 11.23 10.42
CA GLY A 12 12.74 10.92 10.61
C GLY A 12 11.74 12.05 10.32
N LYS A 13 12.22 13.23 9.90
CA LYS A 13 11.34 14.40 9.63
C LYS A 13 11.59 14.97 8.24
N CYS A 14 10.51 15.15 7.47
CA CYS A 14 10.61 15.83 6.19
C CYS A 14 10.81 17.34 6.37
N VAL A 15 11.77 17.91 5.63
CA VAL A 15 12.05 19.36 5.66
C VAL A 15 11.08 20.18 4.81
N ILE A 16 10.33 19.52 3.91
CA ILE A 16 9.37 20.21 3.04
C ILE A 16 8.13 20.53 3.87
N LYS A 17 7.78 21.81 3.91
CA LYS A 17 6.59 22.30 4.62
C LYS A 17 5.41 22.32 3.68
N ASP A 18 4.60 21.27 3.71
CA ASP A 18 3.38 21.11 2.92
C ASP A 18 2.36 20.23 3.66
N ASP A 19 1.29 19.81 2.98
CA ASP A 19 0.23 18.97 3.55
C ASP A 19 0.67 17.57 3.99
N MET A 20 1.86 17.12 3.60
CA MET A 20 2.41 15.83 4.07
C MET A 20 2.54 15.75 5.59
N GLN A 21 2.72 16.87 6.29
CA GLN A 21 2.77 16.86 7.75
C GLN A 21 1.46 16.31 8.34
N LYS A 22 0.32 16.75 7.80
CA LYS A 22 -1.01 16.24 8.20
C LYS A 22 -1.20 14.77 7.85
N ILE A 23 -0.61 14.32 6.73
CA ILE A 23 -0.68 12.92 6.31
C ILE A 23 0.16 12.06 7.25
N TYR A 24 1.36 12.47 7.63
CA TYR A 24 2.17 11.76 8.62
C TYR A 24 1.44 11.60 9.95
N GLU A 25 0.78 12.65 10.45
CA GLU A 25 -0.02 12.58 11.68
C GLU A 25 -1.12 11.51 11.57
N LYS A 26 -1.82 11.46 10.43
CA LYS A 26 -2.87 10.46 10.18
C LYS A 26 -2.30 9.04 10.07
N ILE A 27 -1.19 8.87 9.35
CA ILE A 27 -0.51 7.56 9.25
C ILE A 27 -0.08 7.10 10.65
N ASN A 28 0.50 7.99 11.46
CA ASN A 28 0.98 7.65 12.79
C ASN A 28 -0.15 7.23 13.73
N SER A 29 -1.33 7.86 13.62
CA SER A 29 -2.49 7.56 14.47
C SER A 29 -3.36 6.41 13.98
N ALA A 30 -3.16 5.92 12.76
CA ALA A 30 -3.98 4.85 12.18
C ALA A 30 -3.45 3.46 12.54
N ASP A 31 -4.33 2.52 12.81
CA ASP A 31 -4.00 1.08 12.91
C ASP A 31 -4.05 0.42 11.53
N ILE A 32 -4.90 0.93 10.65
CA ILE A 32 -5.09 0.42 9.28
C ILE A 32 -4.93 1.57 8.29
N ILE A 33 -4.08 1.37 7.31
CA ILE A 33 -3.89 2.28 6.18
C ILE A 33 -4.58 1.66 4.97
N ILE A 34 -5.47 2.39 4.33
CA ILE A 34 -6.19 1.94 3.13
C ILE A 34 -5.73 2.78 1.95
N GLU A 35 -5.09 2.15 0.98
CA GLU A 35 -4.72 2.74 -0.29
C GLU A 35 -5.67 2.27 -1.38
N SER A 36 -6.41 3.20 -1.99
CA SER A 36 -7.36 2.88 -3.07
C SER A 36 -6.98 3.64 -4.34
N PHE A 37 -6.66 2.91 -5.41
CA PHE A 37 -6.22 3.51 -6.67
C PHE A 37 -6.43 2.58 -7.88
N PRO A 38 -6.57 3.14 -9.09
CA PRO A 38 -6.59 2.34 -10.31
C PRO A 38 -5.19 1.88 -10.69
N LEU A 39 -5.10 0.70 -11.28
CA LEU A 39 -3.84 0.20 -11.86
C LEU A 39 -3.55 0.93 -13.17
N TYR A 40 -2.58 1.82 -13.16
CA TYR A 40 -2.13 2.52 -14.36
C TYR A 40 -0.75 2.03 -14.78
N PHE A 41 -0.62 1.62 -16.05
CA PHE A 41 0.63 1.06 -16.59
C PHE A 41 1.24 -0.01 -15.67
N PHE A 42 0.39 -0.91 -15.16
CA PHE A 42 0.75 -2.04 -14.29
C PHE A 42 1.34 -1.66 -12.93
N GLY A 43 1.14 -0.43 -12.48
CA GLY A 43 1.68 0.10 -11.23
C GLY A 43 0.78 1.14 -10.56
N MET A 44 1.32 1.79 -9.55
CA MET A 44 0.66 2.90 -8.85
C MET A 44 0.54 4.13 -9.76
N PRO A 45 -0.59 4.85 -9.72
CA PRO A 45 -0.69 6.16 -10.36
C PRO A 45 0.29 7.16 -9.74
N SER A 46 0.62 8.20 -10.49
CA SER A 46 1.66 9.17 -10.10
C SER A 46 1.43 9.80 -8.72
N GLN A 47 0.19 10.11 -8.37
CA GLN A 47 -0.16 10.69 -7.08
C GLN A 47 0.14 9.72 -5.92
N MET A 48 -0.23 8.44 -6.10
CA MET A 48 0.02 7.40 -5.09
C MET A 48 1.52 7.14 -4.95
N LYS A 49 2.22 7.05 -6.08
CA LYS A 49 3.68 6.89 -6.08
C LYS A 49 4.37 8.08 -5.41
N ALA A 50 3.91 9.32 -5.66
CA ALA A 50 4.44 10.51 -4.99
C ALA A 50 4.23 10.47 -3.48
N LEU A 51 3.07 9.99 -3.00
CA LEU A 51 2.80 9.77 -1.58
C LEU A 51 3.78 8.73 -1.00
N THR A 52 3.90 7.58 -1.65
CA THR A 52 4.81 6.51 -1.24
C THR A 52 6.27 7.01 -1.15
N ASP A 53 6.75 7.75 -2.16
CA ASP A 53 8.09 8.32 -2.16
C ASP A 53 8.32 9.33 -1.02
N ARG A 54 7.25 9.96 -0.55
CA ARG A 54 7.28 10.88 0.58
C ARG A 54 7.24 10.19 1.95
N CYS A 55 7.03 8.85 2.00
CA CYS A 55 7.11 8.07 3.23
C CYS A 55 8.55 7.73 3.65
N LEU A 56 9.55 8.19 2.93
CA LEU A 56 10.98 7.97 3.25
C LEU A 56 11.40 8.34 4.70
N PRO A 57 10.78 9.32 5.40
CA PRO A 57 11.08 9.58 6.82
C PRO A 57 10.84 8.38 7.76
N TYR A 58 9.97 7.46 7.39
CA TYR A 58 9.71 6.25 8.19
C TYR A 58 10.79 5.19 8.07
N MET A 59 11.70 5.32 7.11
CA MET A 59 12.75 4.34 6.85
C MET A 59 14.10 4.83 7.39
N LEU A 60 14.92 3.87 7.83
CA LEU A 60 16.31 4.12 8.17
C LEU A 60 17.17 4.22 6.91
N PRO A 61 18.24 5.02 6.91
CA PRO A 61 19.22 4.94 5.86
C PRO A 61 19.89 3.56 5.85
N TYR A 62 20.41 3.17 4.70
CA TYR A 62 21.14 1.90 4.57
C TYR A 62 22.27 1.80 5.58
N SER A 63 22.28 0.72 6.38
CA SER A 63 23.25 0.52 7.46
C SER A 63 24.53 -0.24 7.05
N GLY A 64 24.62 -0.65 5.80
CA GLY A 64 25.75 -1.44 5.30
C GLY A 64 25.71 -2.93 5.63
N ASN A 65 24.67 -3.39 6.32
CA ASN A 65 24.45 -4.82 6.54
C ASN A 65 23.98 -5.49 5.24
N VAL A 66 24.92 -6.02 4.49
CA VAL A 66 24.61 -6.91 3.37
C VAL A 66 24.18 -8.23 3.97
N VAL A 67 22.91 -8.56 3.85
CA VAL A 67 22.44 -9.91 4.14
C VAL A 67 22.85 -10.76 2.94
N GLU A 68 23.88 -11.57 3.12
CA GLU A 68 24.30 -12.55 2.12
C GLU A 68 23.08 -13.36 1.67
N ASP A 69 22.94 -13.56 0.34
CA ASP A 69 21.88 -14.35 -0.33
C ASP A 69 20.46 -13.78 -0.37
N LYS A 70 20.25 -12.50 -0.13
CA LYS A 70 18.94 -11.88 -0.43
C LYS A 70 19.05 -10.89 -1.56
N GLU A 71 18.25 -11.10 -2.61
CA GLU A 71 18.17 -10.25 -3.81
C GLU A 71 17.73 -8.81 -3.55
N ALA A 72 17.33 -8.48 -2.33
CA ALA A 72 16.91 -7.12 -1.97
C ALA A 72 17.35 -6.78 -0.54
N SER A 73 18.11 -5.70 -0.41
CA SER A 73 18.32 -5.04 0.87
C SER A 73 17.14 -4.10 1.13
N PHE A 74 16.37 -4.37 2.16
CA PHE A 74 15.29 -3.49 2.59
C PHE A 74 15.84 -2.44 3.56
N HIS A 75 15.30 -1.23 3.47
CA HIS A 75 15.47 -0.26 4.53
C HIS A 75 14.58 -0.65 5.71
N GLU A 76 15.17 -0.77 6.88
CA GLU A 76 14.43 -1.01 8.11
C GLU A 76 13.52 0.17 8.45
N LEU A 77 12.40 -0.11 9.09
CA LEU A 77 11.54 0.93 9.63
C LEU A 77 12.20 1.59 10.83
N ARG A 78 12.02 2.89 10.96
CA ARG A 78 12.58 3.70 12.05
C ARG A 78 11.86 3.46 13.38
N ASP A 79 10.57 3.12 13.34
CA ASP A 79 9.71 2.95 14.49
C ASP A 79 9.06 1.58 14.45
N GLU A 80 9.26 0.80 15.51
CA GLU A 80 8.67 -0.54 15.66
C GLU A 80 7.14 -0.51 15.57
N ALA A 81 6.48 0.56 16.04
CA ALA A 81 5.04 0.72 15.92
C ALA A 81 4.53 0.73 14.47
N MET A 82 5.39 1.02 13.51
CA MET A 82 5.02 0.95 12.09
C MET A 82 4.84 -0.50 11.60
N HIS A 83 5.48 -1.48 12.23
CA HIS A 83 5.32 -2.90 11.90
C HIS A 83 3.95 -3.46 12.28
N GLU A 84 3.28 -2.85 13.26
CA GLU A 84 1.95 -3.27 13.71
C GLU A 84 0.83 -2.74 12.81
N LYS A 85 1.12 -1.75 11.98
CA LYS A 85 0.14 -1.16 11.07
C LYS A 85 -0.17 -2.10 9.90
N ARG A 86 -1.43 -2.13 9.53
CA ARG A 86 -1.91 -2.97 8.43
C ARG A 86 -2.13 -2.13 7.18
N LEU A 87 -1.66 -2.62 6.05
CA LEU A 87 -1.91 -2.02 4.76
C LEU A 87 -2.96 -2.83 3.99
N LEU A 88 -4.05 -2.17 3.60
CA LEU A 88 -5.04 -2.69 2.67
C LEU A 88 -4.95 -1.91 1.35
N VAL A 89 -4.65 -2.61 0.27
CA VAL A 89 -4.61 -2.03 -1.07
C VAL A 89 -5.87 -2.46 -1.82
N ILE A 90 -6.66 -1.49 -2.27
CA ILE A 90 -7.83 -1.72 -3.12
C ILE A 90 -7.51 -1.13 -4.49
N THR A 91 -7.46 -1.98 -5.51
CA THR A 91 -7.06 -1.53 -6.84
C THR A 91 -7.96 -2.09 -7.93
N THR A 92 -8.25 -1.27 -8.93
CA THR A 92 -9.08 -1.63 -10.08
C THR A 92 -8.24 -1.66 -11.35
N CYS A 93 -8.61 -2.50 -12.31
CA CYS A 93 -8.08 -2.46 -13.67
C CYS A 93 -9.20 -2.66 -14.70
N GLY A 94 -8.95 -2.27 -15.95
CA GLY A 94 -9.90 -2.44 -17.06
C GLY A 94 -9.84 -3.82 -17.73
N TYR A 95 -9.00 -4.73 -17.24
CA TYR A 95 -8.85 -6.06 -17.84
C TYR A 95 -9.82 -7.07 -17.24
N VAL A 96 -10.23 -8.07 -18.04
CA VAL A 96 -11.12 -9.16 -17.62
C VAL A 96 -10.46 -10.06 -16.56
N SER A 97 -9.16 -10.29 -16.69
CA SER A 97 -8.39 -11.07 -15.73
C SER A 97 -7.39 -10.19 -14.99
N ALA A 98 -7.44 -10.24 -13.66
CA ALA A 98 -6.51 -9.50 -12.81
C ALA A 98 -5.12 -10.15 -12.75
N GLU A 99 -5.04 -11.48 -12.68
CA GLU A 99 -3.79 -12.18 -12.34
C GLU A 99 -2.57 -11.80 -13.19
N PRO A 100 -2.64 -11.70 -14.54
CA PRO A 100 -1.46 -11.33 -15.32
C PRO A 100 -1.14 -9.83 -15.27
N MET A 101 -2.00 -9.00 -14.67
CA MET A 101 -1.86 -7.53 -14.70
C MET A 101 -1.14 -6.95 -13.48
N TYR A 102 -1.12 -7.69 -12.37
CA TYR A 102 -0.64 -7.18 -11.08
C TYR A 102 0.80 -7.56 -10.65
N PRO A 103 1.55 -8.44 -11.34
CA PRO A 103 2.85 -8.89 -10.83
C PRO A 103 3.84 -7.77 -10.54
N ALA A 104 3.87 -6.70 -11.35
CA ALA A 104 4.75 -5.56 -11.14
C ALA A 104 4.38 -4.78 -9.88
N LEU A 105 3.09 -4.51 -9.65
CA LEU A 105 2.60 -3.83 -8.45
C LEU A 105 2.83 -4.69 -7.20
N ILE A 106 2.55 -5.99 -7.28
CA ILE A 106 2.79 -6.94 -6.18
C ILE A 106 4.28 -6.93 -5.81
N LYS A 107 5.17 -7.06 -6.80
CA LYS A 107 6.62 -7.02 -6.54
C LYS A 107 7.05 -5.69 -5.90
N GLN A 108 6.46 -4.57 -6.32
CA GLN A 108 6.73 -3.26 -5.72
C GLN A 108 6.29 -3.23 -4.24
N LEU A 109 5.08 -3.71 -3.94
CA LEU A 109 4.56 -3.76 -2.58
C LEU A 109 5.36 -4.71 -1.69
N ASP A 110 5.77 -5.87 -2.20
CA ASP A 110 6.63 -6.82 -1.50
C ASP A 110 7.98 -6.20 -1.11
N LEU A 111 8.53 -5.35 -1.99
CA LEU A 111 9.78 -4.63 -1.72
C LEU A 111 9.61 -3.48 -0.72
N ILE A 112 8.42 -2.87 -0.64
CA ILE A 112 8.14 -1.75 0.28
C ILE A 112 7.74 -2.25 1.66
N CYS A 113 6.83 -3.24 1.71
CA CYS A 113 6.16 -3.68 2.95
C CYS A 113 6.73 -4.98 3.51
N GLY A 114 7.57 -5.67 2.75
CA GLY A 114 7.90 -7.07 2.98
C GLY A 114 6.89 -8.03 2.35
N ASN A 115 7.37 -9.20 1.95
CA ASN A 115 6.58 -10.18 1.22
C ASN A 115 5.32 -10.59 2.02
N GLY A 116 4.16 -10.28 1.46
CA GLY A 116 2.87 -10.67 2.04
C GLY A 116 2.42 -9.86 3.26
N ASN A 117 3.10 -8.78 3.65
CA ASN A 117 2.71 -7.95 4.80
C ASN A 117 1.64 -6.90 4.47
N TYR A 118 0.80 -7.19 3.49
CA TYR A 118 -0.34 -6.35 3.11
C TYR A 118 -1.48 -7.22 2.58
N THR A 119 -2.69 -6.68 2.61
CA THR A 119 -3.85 -7.30 1.98
C THR A 119 -4.18 -6.55 0.69
N MET A 120 -4.47 -7.27 -0.40
CA MET A 120 -4.82 -6.66 -1.67
C MET A 120 -6.19 -7.16 -2.16
N ILE A 121 -7.06 -6.21 -2.49
CA ILE A 121 -8.31 -6.46 -3.20
C ILE A 121 -8.12 -6.00 -4.64
N LYS A 122 -8.12 -6.96 -5.57
CA LYS A 122 -8.02 -6.72 -7.01
C LYS A 122 -9.41 -6.71 -7.62
N CYS A 123 -9.78 -5.62 -8.27
CA CYS A 123 -11.06 -5.46 -8.94
C CYS A 123 -10.84 -5.40 -10.46
N PRO A 124 -10.99 -6.52 -11.20
CA PRO A 124 -10.97 -6.49 -12.65
C PRO A 124 -12.21 -5.76 -13.19
N GLU A 125 -12.15 -5.36 -14.46
CA GLU A 125 -13.25 -4.72 -15.16
C GLU A 125 -13.87 -3.53 -14.40
N GLY A 126 -13.04 -2.71 -13.77
CA GLY A 126 -13.49 -1.57 -12.95
C GLY A 126 -14.43 -0.61 -13.68
N GLU A 127 -14.38 -0.56 -14.99
CA GLU A 127 -15.28 0.24 -15.83
C GLU A 127 -16.75 -0.26 -15.74
N LEU A 128 -16.97 -1.53 -15.45
CA LEU A 128 -18.33 -2.07 -15.30
C LEU A 128 -19.06 -1.54 -14.05
N PHE A 129 -18.34 -0.90 -13.12
CA PHE A 129 -18.98 -0.29 -11.95
C PHE A 129 -19.94 0.83 -12.30
N ILE A 130 -19.79 1.45 -13.45
CA ILE A 130 -20.73 2.49 -13.95
C ILE A 130 -21.74 1.96 -14.96
N ALA A 131 -21.62 0.69 -15.40
CA ALA A 131 -22.50 0.11 -16.40
C ALA A 131 -23.80 -0.40 -15.75
N GLU A 132 -24.97 0.10 -16.21
CA GLU A 132 -26.28 -0.32 -15.71
C GLU A 132 -26.51 -1.84 -15.86
N LYS A 133 -26.08 -2.42 -16.98
CA LYS A 133 -26.23 -3.86 -17.25
C LYS A 133 -25.42 -4.76 -16.29
N ALA A 134 -24.42 -4.23 -15.59
CA ALA A 134 -23.59 -4.94 -14.63
C ALA A 134 -24.02 -4.72 -13.16
N GLU A 135 -25.18 -4.14 -12.92
CA GLU A 135 -25.64 -3.79 -11.56
C GLU A 135 -25.65 -5.02 -10.62
N ARG A 136 -26.14 -6.16 -11.10
CA ARG A 136 -26.21 -7.37 -10.30
C ARG A 136 -24.81 -7.88 -9.89
N GLN A 137 -23.88 -7.90 -10.83
CA GLN A 137 -22.49 -8.34 -10.59
C GLN A 137 -21.78 -7.36 -9.66
N ARG A 138 -21.92 -6.06 -9.91
CA ARG A 138 -21.39 -5.00 -9.05
C ARG A 138 -21.90 -5.13 -7.62
N LYS A 139 -23.23 -5.33 -7.43
CA LYS A 139 -23.81 -5.49 -6.12
C LYS A 139 -23.25 -6.71 -5.40
N ALA A 140 -23.20 -7.87 -6.05
CA ALA A 140 -22.65 -9.09 -5.46
C ALA A 140 -21.17 -8.91 -5.05
N TYR A 141 -20.37 -8.23 -5.87
CA TYR A 141 -18.97 -7.93 -5.55
C TYR A 141 -18.85 -7.01 -4.34
N LEU A 142 -19.62 -5.93 -4.29
CA LEU A 142 -19.60 -4.98 -3.18
C LEU A 142 -20.13 -5.62 -1.88
N ASP A 143 -21.14 -6.48 -1.95
CA ASP A 143 -21.65 -7.23 -0.80
C ASP A 143 -20.56 -8.16 -0.23
N SER A 144 -19.80 -8.85 -1.09
CA SER A 144 -18.68 -9.70 -0.67
C SER A 144 -17.55 -8.92 0.01
N ILE A 145 -17.18 -7.76 -0.55
CA ILE A 145 -16.18 -6.88 0.09
C ILE A 145 -16.68 -6.33 1.42
N THR A 146 -17.96 -5.97 1.50
CA THR A 146 -18.58 -5.47 2.73
C THR A 146 -18.53 -6.53 3.82
N GLU A 147 -18.83 -7.78 3.49
CA GLU A 147 -18.78 -8.87 4.47
C GLU A 147 -17.34 -9.17 4.92
N ALA A 148 -16.38 -9.21 3.97
CA ALA A 148 -14.96 -9.33 4.32
C ALA A 148 -14.49 -8.21 5.26
N GLY A 149 -14.95 -6.98 5.02
CA GLY A 149 -14.66 -5.84 5.90
C GLY A 149 -15.26 -6.00 7.31
N ARG A 150 -16.49 -6.52 7.41
CA ARG A 150 -17.14 -6.80 8.70
C ARG A 150 -16.42 -7.89 9.48
N GLU A 151 -16.03 -8.97 8.82
CA GLU A 151 -15.28 -10.05 9.44
C GLU A 151 -13.92 -9.55 9.94
N SER A 152 -13.21 -8.79 9.13
CA SER A 152 -11.94 -8.19 9.50
C SER A 152 -12.03 -7.26 10.70
N ALA A 153 -13.09 -6.47 10.80
CA ALA A 153 -13.32 -5.59 11.93
C ALA A 153 -13.62 -6.36 13.24
N LYS A 154 -14.31 -7.50 13.14
CA LYS A 154 -14.64 -8.34 14.31
C LYS A 154 -13.43 -9.09 14.87
N THR A 155 -12.55 -9.53 14.00
CA THR A 155 -11.42 -10.39 14.38
C THR A 155 -10.23 -9.61 14.89
N ALA A 156 -10.22 -8.27 14.77
CA ALA A 156 -9.05 -7.41 14.93
C ALA A 156 -7.80 -7.96 14.20
N VAL A 157 -8.02 -8.98 13.40
CA VAL A 157 -7.02 -9.75 12.67
C VAL A 157 -7.49 -9.81 11.23
N PHE A 158 -6.85 -9.04 10.34
CA PHE A 158 -6.68 -9.53 8.99
C PHE A 158 -5.71 -10.70 9.12
N ALA A 159 -6.20 -11.84 9.57
CA ALA A 159 -5.42 -13.05 9.56
C ALA A 159 -5.15 -13.36 8.10
N MET A 160 -3.94 -13.11 7.65
CA MET A 160 -3.43 -13.77 6.48
C MET A 160 -3.37 -15.26 6.82
N LYS A 161 -4.41 -15.99 6.45
CA LYS A 161 -4.29 -17.43 6.26
C LYS A 161 -3.53 -17.61 4.96
N GLN A 162 -2.34 -18.18 5.11
CA GLN A 162 -1.53 -18.76 4.07
C GLN A 162 -2.35 -19.67 3.14
#